data_6089c5c5b15623a2ef2b8711d2d1840e
#
_entry.id   6089c5c5b15623a2ef2b8711d2d1840e
#
_cell.length_a   1.000
_cell.length_b   1.000
_cell.length_c   1.000
_cell.angle_alpha   90.00
_cell.angle_beta   90.00
_cell.angle_gamma   90.00
#
_symmetry.space_group_name_H-M   'P 1'
#
loop_
_entity.id
_entity.type
_entity.pdbx_description
1 polymer ?
#
loop_
_entity_poly.entity_id
_entity_poly.type
_entity_poly.pdbx_seq_one_letter_code
_entity_poly.pdbx_strand_id
1 'polypeptide(L)'
;MSHHHLSLYEREQLALLRVKGVSFREIGRQLNRSHTALSREYGNKAKYGRQYVPCKAQEKAEKVAVDQRTKAPLKNPEVFLYVREKLRDEHWSPEIIAGRLPIDHPGQSIHFETIYRYVHNAKKTGRKRLWRFLTNHHHRRRKKHGRSVKVAKYLRATPLVQRPVEANDRKVVGHWETDNLGGKISDKSTISATIERKSRYAILRKLKNKSSIRKIHSIKSGVEQFPVELRKTLAIDNGPENAKHRLLKGAFCDGVYSCQPYHSWEKGSVENTFKRSRYFIPKGTSLDTVSVHKVQLVEDWLNHTPKKCLGYSTPYEIITKELELLKQQGGAFQVRM
;
A
#
# COMPACT_ATOMS: atom_id res chain seq x y z
N MET A 1 -23.62 -28.65 12.12
CA MET A 1 -24.81 -27.79 12.36
C MET A 1 -24.31 -26.39 12.72
N SER A 2 -24.71 -25.37 11.95
CA SER A 2 -24.32 -24.00 12.25
C SER A 2 -25.09 -23.50 13.47
N HIS A 3 -24.40 -23.08 14.52
CA HIS A 3 -25.01 -22.48 15.71
C HIS A 3 -25.53 -21.07 15.37
N HIS A 4 -26.79 -20.94 15.06
CA HIS A 4 -27.46 -19.64 14.97
C HIS A 4 -27.86 -19.13 16.37
N HIS A 5 -27.49 -17.89 16.68
CA HIS A 5 -27.96 -17.22 17.89
C HIS A 5 -29.45 -17.02 17.85
N LEU A 6 -30.10 -16.98 19.05
CA LEU A 6 -31.52 -16.69 19.15
C LEU A 6 -31.83 -15.30 18.57
N SER A 7 -32.88 -15.22 17.77
CA SER A 7 -33.44 -13.96 17.27
C SER A 7 -34.21 -13.22 18.37
N LEU A 8 -34.53 -11.94 18.16
CA LEU A 8 -35.34 -11.17 19.09
C LEU A 8 -36.74 -11.85 19.26
N TYR A 9 -37.35 -12.28 18.18
CA TYR A 9 -38.64 -13.01 18.20
C TYR A 9 -38.57 -14.27 19.06
N GLU A 10 -37.53 -15.10 18.89
CA GLU A 10 -37.38 -16.32 19.70
C GLU A 10 -37.18 -15.99 21.19
N ARG A 11 -36.54 -14.85 21.52
CA ARG A 11 -36.39 -14.35 22.90
C ARG A 11 -37.74 -13.89 23.48
N GLU A 12 -38.57 -13.25 22.67
CA GLU A 12 -39.90 -12.81 23.05
C GLU A 12 -40.81 -14.02 23.33
N GLN A 13 -40.80 -15.01 22.45
CA GLN A 13 -41.53 -16.27 22.65
C GLN A 13 -41.05 -17.03 23.90
N LEU A 14 -39.73 -17.09 24.11
CA LEU A 14 -39.15 -17.68 25.31
C LEU A 14 -39.67 -16.99 26.57
N ALA A 15 -39.71 -15.66 26.61
CA ALA A 15 -40.18 -14.89 27.75
C ALA A 15 -41.66 -15.15 28.00
N LEU A 16 -42.51 -15.08 26.97
CA LEU A 16 -43.94 -15.27 27.03
C LEU A 16 -44.32 -16.68 27.57
N LEU A 17 -43.69 -17.71 27.01
CA LEU A 17 -43.95 -19.10 27.38
C LEU A 17 -43.45 -19.41 28.80
N ARG A 18 -42.34 -18.80 29.22
CA ARG A 18 -41.86 -18.94 30.60
C ARG A 18 -42.78 -18.27 31.63
N VAL A 19 -43.37 -17.12 31.32
CA VAL A 19 -44.39 -16.47 32.16
C VAL A 19 -45.62 -17.38 32.31
N LYS A 20 -46.00 -18.14 31.24
CA LYS A 20 -47.07 -19.12 31.27
C LYS A 20 -46.70 -20.45 31.98
N GLY A 21 -45.48 -20.55 32.55
CA GLY A 21 -45.06 -21.75 33.27
C GLY A 21 -44.57 -22.91 32.39
N VAL A 22 -44.46 -22.72 31.07
CA VAL A 22 -44.06 -23.79 30.13
C VAL A 22 -42.60 -24.20 30.37
N SER A 23 -42.33 -25.51 30.37
CA SER A 23 -40.98 -26.04 30.60
C SER A 23 -40.02 -25.71 29.44
N PHE A 24 -38.70 -25.59 29.71
CA PHE A 24 -37.70 -25.35 28.65
C PHE A 24 -37.65 -26.48 27.59
N ARG A 25 -38.02 -27.72 27.97
CA ARG A 25 -38.09 -28.82 27.02
C ARG A 25 -39.20 -28.60 26.01
N GLU A 26 -40.38 -28.19 26.49
CA GLU A 26 -41.53 -27.92 25.62
C GLU A 26 -41.31 -26.68 24.75
N ILE A 27 -40.75 -25.60 25.32
CA ILE A 27 -40.35 -24.40 24.55
C ILE A 27 -39.32 -24.79 23.47
N GLY A 28 -38.39 -25.68 23.80
CA GLY A 28 -37.42 -26.20 22.84
C GLY A 28 -38.04 -26.91 21.66
N ARG A 29 -39.10 -27.71 21.86
CA ARG A 29 -39.87 -28.36 20.78
C ARG A 29 -40.54 -27.30 19.90
N GLN A 30 -41.21 -26.33 20.50
CA GLN A 30 -41.95 -25.29 19.77
C GLN A 30 -41.06 -24.39 18.95
N LEU A 31 -39.87 -24.00 19.46
CA LEU A 31 -38.94 -23.12 18.78
C LEU A 31 -37.89 -23.87 17.94
N ASN A 32 -37.95 -25.20 17.90
CA ASN A 32 -36.92 -26.04 17.26
C ASN A 32 -35.50 -25.69 17.75
N ARG A 33 -35.34 -25.56 19.06
CA ARG A 33 -34.08 -25.20 19.74
C ARG A 33 -33.76 -26.15 20.88
N SER A 34 -32.47 -26.32 21.16
CA SER A 34 -32.06 -27.10 22.32
C SER A 34 -32.56 -26.46 23.62
N HIS A 35 -33.22 -27.26 24.46
CA HIS A 35 -33.67 -26.79 25.78
C HIS A 35 -32.53 -26.28 26.67
N THR A 36 -31.33 -26.86 26.53
CA THR A 36 -30.13 -26.41 27.26
C THR A 36 -29.68 -25.03 26.79
N ALA A 37 -29.78 -24.70 25.49
CA ALA A 37 -29.49 -23.39 24.96
C ALA A 37 -30.47 -22.33 25.48
N LEU A 38 -31.77 -22.67 25.52
CA LEU A 38 -32.81 -21.78 26.04
C LEU A 38 -32.66 -21.53 27.55
N SER A 39 -32.37 -22.58 28.33
CA SER A 39 -32.12 -22.47 29.78
C SER A 39 -30.87 -21.60 30.06
N ARG A 40 -29.78 -21.79 29.30
CA ARG A 40 -28.58 -20.95 29.42
C ARG A 40 -28.83 -19.49 29.03
N GLU A 41 -29.57 -19.25 27.94
CA GLU A 41 -29.95 -17.90 27.51
C GLU A 41 -30.74 -17.19 28.62
N TYR A 42 -31.77 -17.85 29.11
CA TYR A 42 -32.61 -17.33 30.19
C TYR A 42 -31.81 -17.05 31.48
N GLY A 43 -31.02 -18.00 31.96
CA GLY A 43 -30.22 -17.87 33.18
C GLY A 43 -29.11 -16.83 33.06
N ASN A 44 -28.41 -16.78 31.93
CA ASN A 44 -27.31 -15.81 31.72
C ASN A 44 -27.76 -14.36 31.53
N LYS A 45 -29.02 -14.17 31.09
CA LYS A 45 -29.58 -12.85 30.79
C LYS A 45 -30.51 -12.31 31.88
N ALA A 46 -31.13 -13.22 32.67
CA ALA A 46 -31.86 -12.88 33.88
C ALA A 46 -30.91 -12.90 35.09
N LYS A 47 -30.21 -11.80 35.39
CA LYS A 47 -29.30 -11.73 36.55
C LYS A 47 -30.03 -11.42 37.86
N TYR A 48 -29.75 -12.21 38.92
CA TYR A 48 -30.11 -11.92 40.31
C TYR A 48 -31.60 -11.62 40.53
N GLY A 49 -32.47 -12.60 40.22
CA GLY A 49 -33.89 -12.48 40.54
C GLY A 49 -34.68 -11.47 39.68
N ARG A 50 -34.02 -10.82 38.72
CA ARG A 50 -34.71 -9.91 37.81
C ARG A 50 -35.36 -10.68 36.65
N GLN A 51 -36.56 -10.24 36.25
CA GLN A 51 -37.29 -10.79 35.14
C GLN A 51 -36.46 -10.79 33.83
N TYR A 52 -36.54 -11.85 33.04
CA TYR A 52 -35.91 -11.91 31.73
C TYR A 52 -36.57 -10.92 30.76
N VAL A 53 -35.81 -10.00 30.22
CA VAL A 53 -36.29 -8.95 29.30
C VAL A 53 -35.66 -9.19 27.91
N PRO A 54 -36.46 -9.61 26.90
CA PRO A 54 -35.98 -10.00 25.57
C PRO A 54 -35.10 -8.96 24.88
N CYS A 55 -35.53 -7.70 24.84
CA CYS A 55 -34.76 -6.60 24.21
C CYS A 55 -33.40 -6.38 24.89
N LYS A 56 -33.33 -6.39 26.22
CA LYS A 56 -32.04 -6.28 26.97
C LYS A 56 -31.16 -7.51 26.75
N ALA A 57 -31.75 -8.68 26.59
CA ALA A 57 -31.05 -9.91 26.27
C ALA A 57 -30.45 -9.83 24.86
N GLN A 58 -31.17 -9.25 23.89
CA GLN A 58 -30.70 -8.99 22.52
C GLN A 58 -29.54 -8.01 22.51
N GLU A 59 -29.69 -6.84 23.13
CA GLU A 59 -28.62 -5.83 23.22
C GLU A 59 -27.34 -6.42 23.85
N LYS A 60 -27.48 -7.22 24.89
CA LYS A 60 -26.34 -7.88 25.54
C LYS A 60 -25.68 -8.91 24.63
N ALA A 61 -26.46 -9.66 23.85
CA ALA A 61 -25.94 -10.62 22.88
C ALA A 61 -25.18 -9.91 21.75
N GLU A 62 -25.72 -8.82 21.23
CA GLU A 62 -25.08 -7.99 20.21
C GLU A 62 -23.77 -7.35 20.74
N LYS A 63 -23.76 -6.82 21.95
CA LYS A 63 -22.52 -6.30 22.57
C LYS A 63 -21.46 -7.38 22.70
N VAL A 64 -21.83 -8.58 23.17
CA VAL A 64 -20.90 -9.71 23.29
C VAL A 64 -20.39 -10.14 21.92
N ALA A 65 -21.26 -10.20 20.90
CA ALA A 65 -20.84 -10.53 19.54
C ALA A 65 -19.88 -9.49 18.96
N VAL A 66 -20.14 -8.20 19.18
CA VAL A 66 -19.23 -7.09 18.80
C VAL A 66 -17.90 -7.21 19.55
N ASP A 67 -17.92 -7.44 20.86
CA ASP A 67 -16.72 -7.59 21.67
C ASP A 67 -15.87 -8.80 21.26
N GLN A 68 -16.50 -9.93 20.95
CA GLN A 68 -15.80 -11.12 20.43
C GLN A 68 -15.16 -10.87 19.07
N ARG A 69 -15.87 -10.22 18.14
CA ARG A 69 -15.32 -9.82 16.83
C ARG A 69 -14.17 -8.85 16.99
N THR A 70 -14.23 -7.97 17.99
CA THR A 70 -13.20 -6.97 18.29
C THR A 70 -11.96 -7.59 18.93
N LYS A 71 -12.15 -8.60 19.83
CA LYS A 71 -11.02 -9.26 20.53
C LYS A 71 -10.20 -10.19 19.64
N ALA A 72 -10.83 -10.84 18.68
CA ALA A 72 -10.16 -11.79 17.77
C ALA A 72 -10.56 -11.53 16.30
N PRO A 73 -10.15 -10.39 15.71
CA PRO A 73 -10.53 -10.05 14.34
C PRO A 73 -9.88 -10.96 13.30
N LEU A 74 -8.76 -11.61 13.63
CA LEU A 74 -8.01 -12.51 12.77
C LEU A 74 -8.04 -13.92 13.39
N LYS A 75 -9.02 -14.74 12.99
CA LYS A 75 -9.25 -16.06 13.55
C LYS A 75 -8.33 -17.15 13.00
N ASN A 76 -7.95 -17.04 11.71
CA ASN A 76 -7.03 -17.98 11.07
C ASN A 76 -5.59 -17.68 11.49
N PRO A 77 -4.86 -18.62 12.12
CA PRO A 77 -3.48 -18.39 12.57
C PRO A 77 -2.50 -18.06 11.44
N GLU A 78 -2.62 -18.71 10.29
CA GLU A 78 -1.77 -18.48 9.12
C GLU A 78 -1.95 -17.07 8.58
N VAL A 79 -3.20 -16.66 8.35
CA VAL A 79 -3.54 -15.30 7.92
C VAL A 79 -3.08 -14.27 8.97
N PHE A 80 -3.20 -14.60 10.26
CA PHE A 80 -2.73 -13.72 11.33
C PHE A 80 -1.21 -13.50 11.29
N LEU A 81 -0.43 -14.57 11.13
CA LEU A 81 1.02 -14.51 11.05
C LEU A 81 1.46 -13.73 9.79
N TYR A 82 0.88 -14.03 8.64
CA TYR A 82 1.13 -13.31 7.40
C TYR A 82 0.84 -11.81 7.54
N VAL A 83 -0.36 -11.44 8.03
CA VAL A 83 -0.73 -10.03 8.23
C VAL A 83 0.25 -9.34 9.18
N ARG A 84 0.66 -10.01 10.26
CA ARG A 84 1.60 -9.46 11.24
C ARG A 84 2.98 -9.20 10.65
N GLU A 85 3.52 -10.17 9.91
CA GLU A 85 4.79 -10.06 9.21
C GLU A 85 4.77 -8.92 8.20
N LYS A 86 3.83 -8.97 7.24
CA LYS A 86 3.75 -7.97 6.18
C LYS A 86 3.48 -6.54 6.70
N LEU A 87 2.76 -6.42 7.81
CA LEU A 87 2.51 -5.12 8.44
C LEU A 87 3.75 -4.58 9.16
N ARG A 88 4.48 -5.43 9.93
CA ARG A 88 5.56 -4.99 10.82
C ARG A 88 6.91 -4.91 10.12
N ASP A 89 7.22 -5.93 9.35
CA ASP A 89 8.55 -6.12 8.79
C ASP A 89 8.62 -5.53 7.38
N GLU A 90 7.58 -5.73 6.58
CA GLU A 90 7.49 -5.23 5.21
C GLU A 90 6.79 -3.87 5.10
N HIS A 91 6.16 -3.37 6.16
CA HIS A 91 5.43 -2.10 6.19
C HIS A 91 4.36 -1.95 5.09
N TRP A 92 3.70 -3.05 4.72
CA TRP A 92 2.63 -3.01 3.73
C TRP A 92 1.35 -2.42 4.32
N SER A 93 0.60 -1.71 3.49
CA SER A 93 -0.72 -1.23 3.92
C SER A 93 -1.74 -2.37 3.97
N PRO A 94 -2.79 -2.26 4.82
CA PRO A 94 -3.84 -3.27 4.90
C PRO A 94 -4.46 -3.66 3.56
N GLU A 95 -4.59 -2.70 2.62
CA GLU A 95 -5.12 -2.96 1.27
C GLU A 95 -4.17 -3.82 0.44
N ILE A 96 -2.85 -3.56 0.55
CA ILE A 96 -1.83 -4.35 -0.14
C ILE A 96 -1.80 -5.77 0.42
N ILE A 97 -1.82 -5.91 1.75
CA ILE A 97 -1.83 -7.22 2.43
C ILE A 97 -3.05 -8.04 2.00
N ALA A 98 -4.24 -7.42 2.04
CA ALA A 98 -5.48 -8.10 1.68
C ALA A 98 -5.52 -8.52 0.20
N GLY A 99 -4.99 -7.70 -0.70
CA GLY A 99 -4.98 -8.00 -2.12
C GLY A 99 -3.88 -8.99 -2.54
N ARG A 100 -2.76 -9.03 -1.84
CA ARG A 100 -1.65 -9.96 -2.11
C ARG A 100 -1.86 -11.35 -1.50
N LEU A 101 -2.54 -11.43 -0.37
CA LEU A 101 -2.77 -12.70 0.35
C LEU A 101 -3.30 -13.83 -0.53
N PRO A 102 -4.32 -13.64 -1.41
CA PRO A 102 -4.82 -14.72 -2.26
C PRO A 102 -3.80 -15.20 -3.31
N ILE A 103 -2.78 -14.39 -3.63
CA ILE A 103 -1.73 -14.72 -4.59
C ILE A 103 -0.66 -15.57 -3.88
N ASP A 104 -0.21 -15.13 -2.69
CA ASP A 104 0.83 -15.82 -1.92
C ASP A 104 0.29 -17.09 -1.23
N HIS A 105 -1.00 -17.10 -0.85
CA HIS A 105 -1.70 -18.19 -0.19
C HIS A 105 -3.05 -18.46 -0.86
N PRO A 106 -3.10 -19.23 -1.97
CA PRO A 106 -4.34 -19.57 -2.68
C PRO A 106 -5.39 -20.16 -1.74
N GLY A 107 -6.63 -19.69 -1.86
CA GLY A 107 -7.74 -20.10 -0.99
C GLY A 107 -7.88 -19.29 0.32
N GLN A 108 -6.88 -18.48 0.68
CA GLN A 108 -6.99 -17.58 1.83
C GLN A 108 -7.39 -16.18 1.38
N SER A 109 -8.25 -15.54 2.15
CA SER A 109 -8.68 -14.16 1.89
C SER A 109 -8.96 -13.42 3.19
N ILE A 110 -8.79 -12.11 3.17
CA ILE A 110 -9.14 -11.22 4.27
C ILE A 110 -9.57 -9.86 3.71
N HIS A 111 -10.59 -9.25 4.31
CA HIS A 111 -10.93 -7.88 3.96
C HIS A 111 -10.01 -6.88 4.68
N PHE A 112 -9.51 -5.87 3.95
CA PHE A 112 -8.56 -4.88 4.50
C PHE A 112 -9.09 -4.14 5.73
N GLU A 113 -10.42 -3.91 5.83
CA GLU A 113 -11.05 -3.28 6.99
C GLU A 113 -10.88 -4.12 8.26
N THR A 114 -10.82 -5.46 8.13
CA THR A 114 -10.56 -6.37 9.26
C THR A 114 -9.16 -6.14 9.80
N ILE A 115 -8.18 -5.90 8.92
CA ILE A 115 -6.79 -5.56 9.30
C ILE A 115 -6.76 -4.19 9.97
N TYR A 116 -7.45 -3.18 9.42
CA TYR A 116 -7.55 -1.86 10.06
C TYR A 116 -8.16 -1.94 11.47
N ARG A 117 -9.25 -2.71 11.65
CA ARG A 117 -9.84 -2.94 12.97
C ARG A 117 -8.85 -3.58 13.94
N TYR A 118 -8.08 -4.57 13.47
CA TYR A 118 -7.02 -5.19 14.27
C TYR A 118 -5.97 -4.17 14.72
N VAL A 119 -5.50 -3.31 13.81
CA VAL A 119 -4.49 -2.28 14.07
C VAL A 119 -5.01 -1.21 15.04
N HIS A 120 -6.23 -0.73 14.87
CA HIS A 120 -6.81 0.34 15.70
C HIS A 120 -7.35 -0.14 17.05
N ASN A 121 -7.87 -1.37 17.13
CA ASN A 121 -8.34 -1.94 18.40
C ASN A 121 -7.20 -2.34 19.34
N ALA A 122 -5.97 -2.32 18.88
CA ALA A 122 -4.80 -2.54 19.72
C ALA A 122 -4.70 -1.55 20.92
N LYS A 123 -5.35 -0.38 20.85
CA LYS A 123 -5.48 0.55 21.97
C LYS A 123 -6.31 -0.03 23.13
N LYS A 124 -7.36 -0.80 22.84
CA LYS A 124 -8.27 -1.39 23.85
C LYS A 124 -7.71 -2.65 24.51
N THR A 125 -6.77 -3.32 23.85
CA THR A 125 -6.25 -4.63 24.28
C THR A 125 -4.84 -4.57 24.88
N GLY A 126 -4.30 -3.36 25.18
CA GLY A 126 -2.94 -3.19 25.72
C GLY A 126 -1.83 -3.55 24.72
N ARG A 127 -2.18 -3.89 23.49
CA ARG A 127 -1.21 -4.23 22.44
C ARG A 127 -0.52 -2.97 21.94
N LYS A 128 0.80 -3.06 21.75
CA LYS A 128 1.68 -1.96 21.32
C LYS A 128 1.14 -1.30 20.03
N ARG A 129 1.20 0.00 19.97
CA ARG A 129 0.82 0.98 18.92
C ARG A 129 1.04 0.51 17.46
N LEU A 130 0.26 -0.47 16.98
CA LEU A 130 0.39 -1.08 15.63
C LEU A 130 0.16 -0.08 14.49
N TRP A 131 -0.56 1.01 14.74
CA TRP A 131 -0.76 2.09 13.79
C TRP A 131 0.54 2.75 13.31
N ARG A 132 1.65 2.61 14.05
CA ARG A 132 2.97 3.12 13.66
C ARG A 132 3.54 2.41 12.42
N PHE A 133 3.08 1.21 12.13
CA PHE A 133 3.48 0.45 10.95
C PHE A 133 2.68 0.81 9.69
N LEU A 134 1.61 1.61 9.84
CA LEU A 134 0.88 2.14 8.69
C LEU A 134 1.70 3.22 7.99
N THR A 135 1.73 3.18 6.67
CA THR A 135 2.48 4.14 5.83
C THR A 135 2.00 5.58 5.94
N ASN A 136 0.78 5.80 6.43
CA ASN A 136 0.21 7.13 6.66
C ASN A 136 -0.04 7.36 8.15
N HIS A 137 0.92 8.01 8.84
CA HIS A 137 0.82 8.35 10.27
C HIS A 137 -0.04 9.60 10.55
N HIS A 138 -0.93 10.03 9.65
CA HIS A 138 -1.58 11.33 9.77
C HIS A 138 -2.61 11.38 10.88
N HIS A 139 -2.27 12.08 11.95
CA HIS A 139 -3.17 12.45 13.04
C HIS A 139 -4.20 13.55 12.66
N ARG A 140 -3.96 14.35 11.60
CA ARG A 140 -4.87 15.42 11.12
C ARG A 140 -4.65 15.72 9.63
N ARG A 141 -5.75 16.04 8.91
CA ARG A 141 -5.73 16.61 7.55
C ARG A 141 -5.14 18.01 7.59
N ARG A 142 -4.01 18.26 6.91
CA ARG A 142 -3.47 19.63 6.72
C ARG A 142 -4.22 20.35 5.60
N LYS A 143 -4.62 21.62 5.86
CA LYS A 143 -5.13 22.53 4.81
C LYS A 143 -4.02 22.78 3.78
N LYS A 144 -4.36 22.74 2.48
CA LYS A 144 -3.43 23.14 1.40
C LYS A 144 -3.31 24.66 1.42
N HIS A 145 -2.10 25.18 1.64
CA HIS A 145 -1.76 26.57 1.35
C HIS A 145 -1.33 26.68 -0.11
N GLY A 146 -1.78 27.74 -0.79
CA GLY A 146 -1.39 28.06 -2.15
C GLY A 146 0.14 28.23 -2.28
N ARG A 147 0.70 27.82 -3.41
CA ARG A 147 2.11 28.01 -3.74
C ARG A 147 2.24 29.26 -4.64
N SER A 148 3.19 30.15 -4.34
CA SER A 148 3.60 31.20 -5.28
C SER A 148 4.31 30.59 -6.49
N VAL A 149 3.93 31.05 -7.67
CA VAL A 149 4.48 30.56 -8.94
C VAL A 149 5.72 31.40 -9.29
N LYS A 150 6.89 30.77 -9.40
CA LYS A 150 8.11 31.40 -9.93
C LYS A 150 8.19 31.14 -11.43
N VAL A 151 8.63 32.15 -12.19
CA VAL A 151 8.86 32.03 -13.64
C VAL A 151 9.84 30.91 -13.93
N ALA A 152 9.43 29.92 -14.74
CA ALA A 152 10.27 28.79 -15.09
C ALA A 152 11.13 29.12 -16.33
N LYS A 153 12.43 28.75 -16.29
CA LYS A 153 13.28 28.71 -17.48
C LYS A 153 12.99 27.41 -18.23
N TYR A 154 12.73 27.52 -19.54
CA TYR A 154 12.56 26.35 -20.41
C TYR A 154 13.91 25.74 -20.76
N LEU A 155 14.03 24.42 -20.64
CA LEU A 155 15.11 23.66 -21.28
C LEU A 155 14.83 23.56 -22.78
N ARG A 156 15.88 23.70 -23.62
CA ARG A 156 15.79 23.41 -25.06
C ARG A 156 15.79 21.89 -25.29
N ALA A 157 14.81 21.19 -24.74
CA ALA A 157 14.58 19.76 -24.92
C ALA A 157 13.26 19.53 -25.66
N THR A 158 13.09 18.36 -26.26
CA THR A 158 11.87 17.99 -26.98
C THR A 158 10.68 18.02 -26.00
N PRO A 159 9.58 18.73 -26.30
CA PRO A 159 8.42 18.79 -25.43
C PRO A 159 7.78 17.41 -25.22
N LEU A 160 7.26 17.14 -24.02
CA LEU A 160 6.62 15.87 -23.65
C LEU A 160 5.44 15.50 -24.54
N VAL A 161 4.76 16.48 -25.12
CA VAL A 161 3.63 16.29 -26.07
C VAL A 161 4.07 15.51 -27.33
N GLN A 162 5.33 15.60 -27.70
CA GLN A 162 5.88 14.89 -28.87
C GLN A 162 6.34 13.46 -28.54
N ARG A 163 6.20 13.01 -27.31
CA ARG A 163 6.54 11.64 -26.90
C ARG A 163 5.55 10.65 -27.52
N PRO A 164 5.99 9.43 -27.90
CA PRO A 164 5.10 8.38 -28.42
C PRO A 164 3.87 8.15 -27.52
N VAL A 165 2.69 8.01 -28.13
CA VAL A 165 1.40 7.89 -27.41
C VAL A 165 1.40 6.68 -26.48
N GLU A 166 2.04 5.58 -26.87
CA GLU A 166 2.18 4.34 -26.09
C GLU A 166 2.77 4.58 -24.69
N ALA A 167 3.62 5.61 -24.55
CA ALA A 167 4.17 5.99 -23.26
C ALA A 167 3.11 6.51 -22.27
N ASN A 168 1.98 7.03 -22.76
CA ASN A 168 0.90 7.53 -21.90
C ASN A 168 0.01 6.40 -21.40
N ASP A 169 -0.21 5.37 -22.20
CA ASP A 169 -1.08 4.23 -21.90
C ASP A 169 -0.49 3.31 -20.82
N ARG A 170 0.82 3.38 -20.60
CA ARG A 170 1.54 2.53 -19.64
C ARG A 170 1.38 1.03 -19.90
N LYS A 171 1.16 0.64 -21.15
CA LYS A 171 0.99 -0.76 -21.56
C LYS A 171 2.34 -1.42 -21.90
N VAL A 172 3.31 -0.62 -22.33
CA VAL A 172 4.62 -1.08 -22.76
C VAL A 172 5.67 -0.62 -21.75
N VAL A 173 6.64 -1.49 -21.41
CA VAL A 173 7.81 -1.16 -20.59
C VAL A 173 8.84 -0.41 -21.43
N GLY A 174 9.64 0.43 -20.76
CA GLY A 174 10.71 1.19 -21.40
C GLY A 174 10.53 2.71 -21.33
N HIS A 175 9.44 3.18 -20.76
CA HIS A 175 9.16 4.61 -20.60
C HIS A 175 9.44 5.05 -19.18
N TRP A 176 10.46 5.89 -19.01
CA TRP A 176 10.98 6.31 -17.72
C TRP A 176 10.62 7.74 -17.37
N GLU A 177 10.53 8.02 -16.09
CA GLU A 177 10.40 9.37 -15.51
C GLU A 177 11.54 9.59 -14.50
N THR A 178 12.10 10.79 -14.45
CA THR A 178 13.13 11.09 -13.45
C THR A 178 12.86 12.40 -12.72
N ASP A 179 13.28 12.43 -11.45
CA ASP A 179 13.24 13.62 -10.60
C ASP A 179 14.22 13.49 -9.44
N ASN A 180 14.38 14.54 -8.65
CA ASN A 180 15.23 14.55 -7.46
C ASN A 180 14.40 14.65 -6.18
N LEU A 181 14.62 13.73 -5.24
CA LEU A 181 14.10 13.83 -3.88
C LEU A 181 15.00 14.78 -3.08
N GLY A 182 14.50 15.99 -2.79
CA GLY A 182 15.18 16.97 -1.96
C GLY A 182 15.04 16.66 -0.46
N GLY A 183 16.07 16.98 0.32
CA GLY A 183 16.08 16.99 1.78
C GLY A 183 15.87 18.39 2.36
N LYS A 184 16.74 18.83 3.26
CA LYS A 184 16.81 20.20 3.75
C LYS A 184 17.32 21.14 2.65
N ILE A 185 16.98 22.43 2.77
CA ILE A 185 17.46 23.46 1.81
C ILE A 185 19.00 23.55 1.85
N SER A 186 19.59 23.38 3.03
CA SER A 186 21.04 23.41 3.26
C SER A 186 21.80 22.21 2.71
N ASP A 187 21.11 21.11 2.35
CA ASP A 187 21.77 19.89 1.89
C ASP A 187 22.47 20.08 0.55
N LYS A 188 23.70 19.64 0.47
CA LYS A 188 24.45 19.48 -0.79
C LYS A 188 23.97 18.26 -1.55
N SER A 189 23.73 17.16 -0.84
CA SER A 189 23.26 15.89 -1.41
C SER A 189 21.80 15.92 -1.86
N THR A 190 21.48 15.03 -2.80
CA THR A 190 20.11 14.76 -3.25
C THR A 190 19.98 13.28 -3.61
N ILE A 191 18.77 12.77 -3.75
CA ILE A 191 18.53 11.42 -4.25
C ILE A 191 17.89 11.53 -5.62
N SER A 192 18.59 11.06 -6.66
CA SER A 192 18.04 10.90 -8.00
C SER A 192 17.14 9.68 -8.02
N ALA A 193 15.92 9.83 -8.51
CA ALA A 193 14.98 8.74 -8.76
C ALA A 193 14.68 8.65 -10.25
N THR A 194 14.75 7.44 -10.81
CA THR A 194 14.36 7.13 -12.18
C THR A 194 13.38 5.97 -12.12
N ILE A 195 12.15 6.16 -12.61
CA ILE A 195 11.03 5.26 -12.41
C ILE A 195 10.51 4.81 -13.77
N GLU A 196 10.36 3.51 -13.98
CA GLU A 196 9.70 2.95 -15.15
C GLU A 196 8.16 3.05 -14.98
N ARG A 197 7.47 3.49 -16.05
CA ARG A 197 6.07 3.93 -15.96
C ARG A 197 5.05 2.79 -15.88
N LYS A 198 5.27 1.66 -16.57
CA LYS A 198 4.39 0.49 -16.53
C LYS A 198 4.65 -0.33 -15.28
N SER A 199 5.86 -0.83 -15.11
CA SER A 199 6.27 -1.71 -14.00
C SER A 199 6.34 -1.02 -12.65
N ARG A 200 6.47 0.33 -12.65
CA ARG A 200 6.75 1.12 -11.44
C ARG A 200 8.10 0.79 -10.80
N TYR A 201 9.00 0.15 -11.55
CA TYR A 201 10.34 -0.16 -11.08
C TYR A 201 11.12 1.13 -10.81
N ALA A 202 11.75 1.19 -9.65
CA ALA A 202 12.42 2.38 -9.16
C ALA A 202 13.93 2.15 -9.11
N ILE A 203 14.68 3.13 -9.58
CA ILE A 203 16.14 3.23 -9.42
C ILE A 203 16.41 4.49 -8.60
N LEU A 204 17.00 4.33 -7.41
CA LEU A 204 17.36 5.42 -6.52
C LEU A 204 18.87 5.53 -6.38
N ARG A 205 19.43 6.71 -6.58
CA ARG A 205 20.88 6.94 -6.43
C ARG A 205 21.14 8.18 -5.59
N LYS A 206 21.92 8.02 -4.52
CA LYS A 206 22.40 9.17 -3.73
C LYS A 206 23.45 9.95 -4.52
N LEU A 207 23.22 11.24 -4.73
CA LEU A 207 24.15 12.17 -5.35
C LEU A 207 24.81 13.05 -4.29
N LYS A 208 26.14 13.19 -4.32
CA LYS A 208 26.90 14.03 -3.38
C LYS A 208 26.60 15.53 -3.54
N ASN A 209 26.09 15.94 -4.72
CA ASN A 209 25.67 17.31 -5.00
C ASN A 209 24.59 17.33 -6.10
N LYS A 210 23.98 18.50 -6.33
CA LYS A 210 22.91 18.71 -7.31
C LYS A 210 23.43 19.01 -8.74
N SER A 211 24.67 18.59 -9.05
CA SER A 211 25.28 18.78 -10.38
C SER A 211 24.55 18.00 -11.46
N SER A 212 24.31 18.65 -12.61
CA SER A 212 23.66 18.02 -13.77
C SER A 212 24.48 16.84 -14.33
N ILE A 213 25.81 16.91 -14.31
CA ILE A 213 26.69 15.81 -14.76
C ILE A 213 26.43 14.56 -13.90
N ARG A 214 26.42 14.71 -12.55
CA ARG A 214 26.18 13.58 -11.65
C ARG A 214 24.76 12.99 -11.80
N LYS A 215 23.77 13.85 -12.01
CA LYS A 215 22.40 13.42 -12.30
C LYS A 215 22.34 12.57 -13.57
N ILE A 216 22.93 13.08 -14.66
CA ILE A 216 22.98 12.37 -15.95
C ILE A 216 23.70 11.03 -15.83
N HIS A 217 24.86 11.01 -15.18
CA HIS A 217 25.61 9.78 -14.94
C HIS A 217 24.79 8.76 -14.13
N SER A 218 24.07 9.22 -13.09
CA SER A 218 23.24 8.33 -12.27
C SER A 218 22.05 7.73 -13.03
N ILE A 219 21.44 8.51 -13.94
CA ILE A 219 20.39 8.01 -14.82
C ILE A 219 20.97 6.97 -15.77
N LYS A 220 22.05 7.32 -16.47
CA LYS A 220 22.67 6.48 -17.48
C LYS A 220 23.10 5.14 -16.90
N SER A 221 23.91 5.15 -15.84
CA SER A 221 24.38 3.92 -15.17
C SER A 221 23.24 3.09 -14.58
N GLY A 222 22.15 3.73 -14.17
CA GLY A 222 20.97 3.03 -13.65
C GLY A 222 20.16 2.31 -14.72
N VAL A 223 19.99 2.93 -15.91
CA VAL A 223 19.18 2.32 -16.98
C VAL A 223 19.97 1.39 -17.89
N GLU A 224 21.29 1.55 -17.98
CA GLU A 224 22.17 0.72 -18.83
C GLU A 224 22.24 -0.74 -18.37
N GLN A 225 21.80 -1.07 -17.16
CA GLN A 225 21.62 -2.44 -16.73
C GLN A 225 20.46 -3.16 -17.44
N PHE A 226 19.56 -2.44 -18.11
CA PHE A 226 18.46 -2.97 -18.88
C PHE A 226 18.81 -3.00 -20.37
N PRO A 227 18.26 -3.96 -21.15
CA PRO A 227 18.41 -3.98 -22.60
C PRO A 227 17.80 -2.74 -23.25
N VAL A 228 18.24 -2.44 -24.47
CA VAL A 228 17.86 -1.21 -25.19
C VAL A 228 16.35 -1.12 -25.42
N GLU A 229 15.67 -2.25 -25.59
CA GLU A 229 14.23 -2.39 -25.80
C GLU A 229 13.42 -1.87 -24.59
N LEU A 230 14.02 -1.92 -23.40
CA LEU A 230 13.45 -1.37 -22.14
C LEU A 230 13.94 0.05 -21.83
N ARG A 231 14.61 0.71 -22.75
CA ARG A 231 15.11 2.09 -22.63
C ARG A 231 14.57 2.99 -23.72
N LYS A 232 13.24 3.05 -23.87
CA LYS A 232 12.58 3.78 -24.94
C LYS A 232 12.65 5.29 -24.75
N THR A 233 11.95 5.83 -23.77
CA THR A 233 11.87 7.28 -23.53
C THR A 233 12.18 7.65 -22.09
N LEU A 234 12.67 8.87 -21.90
CA LEU A 234 12.82 9.48 -20.57
C LEU A 234 12.09 10.82 -20.50
N ALA A 235 11.25 11.01 -19.48
CA ALA A 235 10.66 12.29 -19.13
C ALA A 235 11.48 12.99 -18.03
N ILE A 236 11.90 14.23 -18.27
CA ILE A 236 12.64 15.09 -17.35
C ILE A 236 11.83 16.36 -17.06
N ASP A 237 12.11 17.06 -15.95
CA ASP A 237 11.62 18.42 -15.73
C ASP A 237 12.60 19.48 -16.26
N ASN A 238 12.16 20.75 -16.17
CA ASN A 238 12.95 21.90 -16.60
C ASN A 238 13.95 22.38 -15.54
N GLY A 239 14.28 21.54 -14.54
CA GLY A 239 15.25 21.91 -13.51
C GLY A 239 16.69 22.05 -14.02
N PRO A 240 17.52 22.88 -13.37
CA PRO A 240 18.93 23.07 -13.74
C PRO A 240 19.74 21.78 -13.66
N GLU A 241 19.31 20.82 -12.87
CA GLU A 241 19.91 19.48 -12.75
C GLU A 241 19.80 18.65 -14.03
N ASN A 242 18.88 19.01 -14.94
CA ASN A 242 18.71 18.38 -16.24
C ASN A 242 19.34 19.18 -17.39
N ALA A 243 20.06 20.27 -17.11
CA ALA A 243 20.66 21.15 -18.13
C ALA A 243 21.53 20.41 -19.15
N LYS A 244 22.20 19.33 -18.74
CA LYS A 244 23.05 18.51 -19.62
C LYS A 244 22.35 17.25 -20.18
N HIS A 245 21.02 17.24 -20.28
CA HIS A 245 20.21 16.12 -20.78
C HIS A 245 20.67 15.59 -22.15
N ARG A 246 21.29 16.41 -22.98
CA ARG A 246 21.85 15.99 -24.29
C ARG A 246 22.87 14.84 -24.17
N LEU A 247 23.55 14.71 -23.00
CA LEU A 247 24.47 13.59 -22.74
C LEU A 247 23.75 12.24 -22.54
N LEU A 248 22.41 12.22 -22.43
CA LEU A 248 21.58 11.01 -22.43
C LEU A 248 21.27 10.51 -23.84
N LYS A 249 21.71 11.20 -24.90
CA LYS A 249 21.56 10.74 -26.28
C LYS A 249 22.20 9.35 -26.42
N GLY A 250 21.44 8.39 -26.96
CA GLY A 250 21.86 6.99 -27.08
C GLY A 250 21.60 6.11 -25.84
N ALA A 251 21.30 6.70 -24.68
CA ALA A 251 20.85 5.91 -23.53
C ALA A 251 19.38 5.49 -23.63
N PHE A 252 18.58 6.25 -24.39
CA PHE A 252 17.17 6.00 -24.68
C PHE A 252 16.95 6.03 -26.20
N CYS A 253 16.36 4.98 -26.78
CA CYS A 253 16.24 4.84 -28.22
C CYS A 253 15.28 5.87 -28.84
N ASP A 254 14.15 6.17 -28.17
CA ASP A 254 13.11 7.08 -28.67
C ASP A 254 13.23 8.49 -28.07
N GLY A 255 14.29 8.75 -27.28
CA GLY A 255 14.69 10.07 -26.87
C GLY A 255 14.30 10.52 -25.46
N VAL A 256 14.65 11.78 -25.17
CA VAL A 256 14.45 12.45 -23.88
C VAL A 256 13.52 13.64 -24.07
N TYR A 257 12.48 13.73 -23.25
CA TYR A 257 11.39 14.70 -23.35
C TYR A 257 11.29 15.55 -22.08
N SER A 258 11.05 16.84 -22.23
CA SER A 258 10.83 17.76 -21.12
C SER A 258 9.36 17.97 -20.81
N CYS A 259 9.01 17.87 -19.53
CA CYS A 259 7.67 18.21 -19.05
C CYS A 259 7.39 19.70 -19.23
N GLN A 260 6.11 20.06 -19.34
CA GLN A 260 5.72 21.46 -19.32
C GLN A 260 5.94 22.05 -17.92
N PRO A 261 6.33 23.33 -17.81
CA PRO A 261 6.42 23.99 -16.53
C PRO A 261 5.10 23.93 -15.76
N TYR A 262 5.19 23.66 -14.45
CA TYR A 262 4.05 23.55 -13.53
C TYR A 262 3.11 22.34 -13.75
N HIS A 263 3.36 21.48 -14.70
CA HIS A 263 2.59 20.28 -14.96
C HIS A 263 3.15 19.07 -14.17
N SER A 264 3.12 19.15 -12.83
CA SER A 264 3.63 18.08 -11.95
C SER A 264 2.94 16.72 -12.16
N TRP A 265 1.69 16.73 -12.65
CA TRP A 265 0.92 15.50 -12.94
C TRP A 265 1.51 14.68 -14.10
N GLU A 266 2.34 15.26 -14.97
CA GLU A 266 3.03 14.57 -16.05
C GLU A 266 4.07 13.55 -15.52
N LYS A 267 4.54 13.71 -14.27
CA LYS A 267 5.47 12.82 -13.55
C LYS A 267 4.84 12.13 -12.34
N GLY A 268 3.59 11.72 -12.45
CA GLY A 268 2.84 11.14 -11.32
C GLY A 268 3.45 9.85 -10.76
N SER A 269 4.24 9.09 -11.53
CA SER A 269 4.91 7.87 -11.04
C SER A 269 6.03 8.22 -10.05
N VAL A 270 6.85 9.21 -10.36
CA VAL A 270 7.94 9.65 -9.48
C VAL A 270 7.37 10.31 -8.21
N GLU A 271 6.35 11.17 -8.35
CA GLU A 271 5.73 11.82 -7.19
C GLU A 271 5.16 10.79 -6.19
N ASN A 272 4.47 9.76 -6.68
CA ASN A 272 3.96 8.69 -5.84
C ASN A 272 5.10 7.89 -5.18
N THR A 273 6.18 7.61 -5.91
CA THR A 273 7.36 6.94 -5.37
C THR A 273 8.00 7.78 -4.25
N PHE A 274 8.14 9.09 -4.44
CA PHE A 274 8.64 9.99 -3.39
C PHE A 274 7.75 10.00 -2.15
N LYS A 275 6.44 10.03 -2.33
CA LYS A 275 5.49 9.94 -1.22
C LYS A 275 5.71 8.68 -0.38
N ARG A 276 5.97 7.55 -1.01
CA ARG A 276 6.25 6.27 -0.32
C ARG A 276 7.65 6.27 0.32
N SER A 277 8.67 6.78 -0.38
CA SER A 277 10.03 6.91 0.16
C SER A 277 10.09 7.77 1.42
N ARG A 278 9.14 8.71 1.59
CA ARG A 278 9.04 9.57 2.79
C ARG A 278 8.70 8.83 4.08
N TYR A 279 8.29 7.59 3.99
CA TYR A 279 8.16 6.72 5.15
C TYR A 279 9.53 6.46 5.81
N PHE A 280 10.57 6.21 5.00
CA PHE A 280 11.93 5.92 5.46
C PHE A 280 12.81 7.16 5.56
N ILE A 281 12.53 8.17 4.73
CA ILE A 281 13.28 9.43 4.63
C ILE A 281 12.28 10.59 4.76
N PRO A 282 11.84 10.94 5.98
CA PRO A 282 10.85 12.00 6.23
C PRO A 282 11.29 13.35 5.65
N LYS A 283 10.31 14.24 5.37
CA LYS A 283 10.63 15.63 4.99
C LYS A 283 11.41 16.31 6.11
N GLY A 284 12.45 17.07 5.74
CA GLY A 284 13.34 17.75 6.70
C GLY A 284 14.48 16.88 7.21
N THR A 285 14.56 15.59 6.83
CA THR A 285 15.78 14.79 7.05
C THR A 285 16.91 15.35 6.20
N SER A 286 18.10 15.52 6.77
CA SER A 286 19.29 15.89 6.01
C SER A 286 19.75 14.71 5.16
N LEU A 287 19.77 14.90 3.84
CA LEU A 287 20.27 13.88 2.90
C LEU A 287 21.77 13.70 2.94
N ASP A 288 22.52 14.68 3.48
CA ASP A 288 23.95 14.56 3.66
C ASP A 288 24.30 13.42 4.64
N THR A 289 23.45 13.19 5.66
CA THR A 289 23.62 12.14 6.66
C THR A 289 23.02 10.78 6.28
N VAL A 290 22.16 10.72 5.25
CA VAL A 290 21.56 9.46 4.78
C VAL A 290 22.64 8.64 4.05
N SER A 291 22.88 7.39 4.47
CA SER A 291 23.86 6.52 3.81
C SER A 291 23.37 6.04 2.44
N VAL A 292 24.30 5.66 1.55
CA VAL A 292 23.98 5.00 0.27
C VAL A 292 23.22 3.71 0.51
N HIS A 293 23.65 2.91 1.50
CA HIS A 293 22.97 1.67 1.89
C HIS A 293 21.50 1.90 2.28
N LYS A 294 21.21 2.98 3.03
CA LYS A 294 19.82 3.33 3.35
C LYS A 294 18.99 3.63 2.11
N VAL A 295 19.57 4.28 1.10
CA VAL A 295 18.88 4.56 -0.18
C VAL A 295 18.61 3.26 -0.94
N GLN A 296 19.56 2.32 -0.95
CA GLN A 296 19.39 0.98 -1.55
C GLN A 296 18.28 0.20 -0.87
N LEU A 297 18.24 0.16 0.48
CA LEU A 297 17.15 -0.51 1.21
C LEU A 297 15.77 0.08 0.87
N VAL A 298 15.69 1.39 0.63
CA VAL A 298 14.42 2.02 0.19
C VAL A 298 14.09 1.64 -1.25
N GLU A 299 15.07 1.56 -2.15
CA GLU A 299 14.91 1.09 -3.52
C GLU A 299 14.38 -0.33 -3.55
N ASP A 300 15.01 -1.24 -2.80
CA ASP A 300 14.63 -2.65 -2.69
C ASP A 300 13.20 -2.80 -2.15
N TRP A 301 12.89 -2.08 -1.09
CA TRP A 301 11.53 -2.08 -0.53
C TRP A 301 10.48 -1.59 -1.54
N LEU A 302 10.76 -0.52 -2.29
CA LEU A 302 9.85 0.00 -3.33
C LEU A 302 9.60 -1.01 -4.44
N ASN A 303 10.65 -1.74 -4.84
CA ASN A 303 10.60 -2.72 -5.92
C ASN A 303 9.98 -4.05 -5.52
N HIS A 304 10.07 -4.44 -4.25
CA HIS A 304 9.47 -5.66 -3.71
C HIS A 304 8.13 -5.44 -2.99
N THR A 305 7.64 -4.19 -2.91
CA THR A 305 6.30 -3.92 -2.37
C THR A 305 5.24 -4.05 -3.47
N PRO A 306 4.23 -4.93 -3.32
CA PRO A 306 3.14 -5.07 -4.28
C PRO A 306 2.37 -3.77 -4.49
N LYS A 307 1.81 -3.59 -5.67
CA LYS A 307 1.04 -2.38 -6.02
C LYS A 307 -0.32 -2.74 -6.60
N LYS A 308 -1.38 -2.11 -6.09
CA LYS A 308 -2.75 -2.32 -6.58
C LYS A 308 -2.87 -2.09 -8.09
N CYS A 309 -2.19 -1.08 -8.64
CA CYS A 309 -2.19 -0.78 -10.07
C CYS A 309 -1.48 -1.82 -10.94
N LEU A 310 -0.76 -2.77 -10.34
CA LEU A 310 -0.11 -3.91 -10.98
C LEU A 310 -0.82 -5.23 -10.66
N GLY A 311 -2.10 -5.19 -10.27
CA GLY A 311 -2.82 -6.40 -9.86
C GLY A 311 -2.20 -7.07 -8.64
N TYR A 312 -1.61 -6.28 -7.73
CA TYR A 312 -0.86 -6.72 -6.55
C TYR A 312 0.44 -7.49 -6.84
N SER A 313 0.92 -7.44 -8.07
CA SER A 313 2.32 -7.81 -8.38
C SER A 313 3.29 -6.74 -7.89
N THR A 314 4.55 -7.12 -7.68
CA THR A 314 5.62 -6.19 -7.36
C THR A 314 6.21 -5.57 -8.63
N PRO A 315 6.83 -4.37 -8.56
CA PRO A 315 7.60 -3.83 -9.68
C PRO A 315 8.68 -4.79 -10.19
N TYR A 316 9.35 -5.48 -9.26
CA TYR A 316 10.38 -6.45 -9.56
C TYR A 316 9.82 -7.64 -10.38
N GLU A 317 8.69 -8.22 -9.99
CA GLU A 317 8.03 -9.30 -10.75
C GLU A 317 7.67 -8.87 -12.18
N ILE A 318 7.14 -7.64 -12.35
CA ILE A 318 6.75 -7.14 -13.67
C ILE A 318 7.97 -6.92 -14.56
N ILE A 319 9.05 -6.28 -14.06
CA ILE A 319 10.24 -6.02 -14.88
C ILE A 319 10.97 -7.32 -15.23
N THR A 320 11.05 -8.27 -14.30
CA THR A 320 11.65 -9.58 -14.53
C THR A 320 10.90 -10.36 -15.61
N LYS A 321 9.55 -10.37 -15.55
CA LYS A 321 8.73 -11.01 -16.59
C LYS A 321 8.98 -10.41 -17.97
N GLU A 322 9.09 -9.09 -18.08
CA GLU A 322 9.39 -8.44 -19.38
C GLU A 322 10.80 -8.82 -19.88
N LEU A 323 11.79 -8.91 -18.98
CA LEU A 323 13.14 -9.36 -19.33
C LEU A 323 13.16 -10.81 -19.81
N GLU A 324 12.38 -11.69 -19.20
CA GLU A 324 12.24 -13.10 -19.62
C GLU A 324 11.58 -13.21 -20.99
N LEU A 325 10.53 -12.43 -21.25
CA LEU A 325 9.88 -12.39 -22.57
C LEU A 325 10.83 -11.94 -23.66
N LEU A 326 11.66 -10.91 -23.42
CA LEU A 326 12.67 -10.46 -24.37
C LEU A 326 13.75 -11.52 -24.63
N LYS A 327 14.18 -12.27 -23.62
CA LYS A 327 15.11 -13.40 -23.78
C LYS A 327 14.53 -14.48 -24.67
N GLN A 328 13.26 -14.83 -24.50
CA GLN A 328 12.57 -15.84 -25.30
C GLN A 328 12.42 -15.41 -26.77
N GLN A 329 12.37 -14.11 -27.03
CA GLN A 329 12.30 -13.52 -28.41
C GLN A 329 13.67 -13.39 -29.07
N GLY A 330 14.74 -13.95 -28.50
CA GLY A 330 16.08 -13.99 -29.10
C GLY A 330 17.02 -12.84 -28.66
N GLY A 331 16.67 -12.10 -27.62
CA GLY A 331 17.53 -11.06 -27.05
C GLY A 331 18.70 -11.68 -26.25
N ALA A 332 19.91 -11.59 -26.78
CA ALA A 332 21.14 -11.99 -26.05
C ALA A 332 21.61 -10.83 -25.17
N PHE A 333 21.21 -10.82 -23.88
CA PHE A 333 21.72 -9.86 -22.90
C PHE A 333 21.85 -10.47 -21.48
N GLN A 334 22.89 -10.04 -20.77
CA GLN A 334 23.06 -10.34 -19.35
C GLN A 334 22.58 -9.14 -18.53
N VAL A 335 21.59 -9.37 -17.66
CA VAL A 335 21.14 -8.36 -16.68
C VAL A 335 21.88 -8.62 -15.37
N ARG A 336 22.65 -7.65 -14.89
CA ARG A 336 23.15 -7.63 -13.51
C ARG A 336 22.04 -7.08 -12.61
N MET A 337 21.27 -7.96 -12.01
CA MET A 337 20.31 -7.59 -10.97
C MET A 337 20.94 -7.61 -9.58
#